data_88d88fc81f436312b00d2264ddcb4b15
#
_entry.id   88d88fc81f436312b00d2264ddcb4b15
#
_cell.length_a   1.000
_cell.length_b   1.000
_cell.length_c   1.000
_cell.angle_alpha   90.00
_cell.angle_beta   90.00
_cell.angle_gamma   90.00
#
_symmetry.space_group_name_H-M   'P 1'
#
loop_
_entity.id
_entity.type
_entity.pdbx_description
1 polymer ?
#
loop_
_entity_poly.entity_id
_entity_poly.type
_entity_poly.pdbx_seq_one_letter_code
_entity_poly.pdbx_strand_id
1 'polypeptide(L)'
;MDKALRLLGLATRAGKVVSGGFLTEKLVKSGQARLVIVAEDASENTKKLFRDKCRFYEAPLKLYSSINQLGRAIGKGPRSSVSKYKKIN
;
A
#
# COMPACT_ATOMS: atom_id res chain seq x y z
N MET A 1 8.93 -15.80 2.36
CA MET A 1 8.28 -14.50 2.56
C MET A 1 8.63 -13.98 3.93
N ASP A 2 9.01 -12.73 4.06
CA ASP A 2 9.44 -12.19 5.34
C ASP A 2 8.24 -11.85 6.26
N LYS A 3 8.55 -11.47 7.49
CA LYS A 3 7.53 -11.21 8.50
C LYS A 3 6.59 -10.07 8.10
N ALA A 4 7.14 -8.99 7.54
CA ALA A 4 6.34 -7.84 7.13
C ALA A 4 5.32 -8.22 6.06
N LEU A 5 5.74 -8.98 5.06
CA LEU A 5 4.84 -9.43 4.00
C LEU A 5 3.79 -10.41 4.52
N ARG A 6 4.15 -11.26 5.48
CA ARG A 6 3.18 -12.16 6.10
C ARG A 6 2.12 -11.38 6.88
N LEU A 7 2.52 -10.34 7.60
CA LEU A 7 1.60 -9.49 8.33
C LEU A 7 0.66 -8.76 7.36
N LEU A 8 1.19 -8.32 6.21
CA LEU A 8 0.38 -7.71 5.17
C LEU A 8 -0.68 -8.69 4.65
N GLY A 9 -0.30 -9.95 4.45
CA GLY A 9 -1.23 -10.99 4.04
C GLY A 9 -2.34 -11.23 5.05
N LEU A 10 -2.00 -11.20 6.34
CA LEU A 10 -3.00 -11.35 7.40
C LEU A 10 -3.96 -10.17 7.41
N ALA A 11 -3.45 -8.95 7.26
CA ALA A 11 -4.29 -7.75 7.20
C ALA A 11 -5.23 -7.80 5.99
N THR A 12 -4.75 -8.34 4.87
CA THR A 12 -5.57 -8.52 3.66
C THR A 12 -6.73 -9.47 3.92
N ARG A 13 -6.46 -10.60 4.58
CA ARG A 13 -7.51 -11.56 4.92
C ARG A 13 -8.53 -10.99 5.89
N ALA A 14 -8.10 -10.04 6.71
CA ALA A 14 -9.00 -9.35 7.64
C ALA A 14 -9.79 -8.22 6.96
N GLY A 15 -9.62 -8.03 5.65
CA GLY A 15 -10.34 -7.00 4.91
C GLY A 15 -9.87 -5.59 5.18
N LYS A 16 -8.59 -5.41 5.58
CA LYS A 16 -8.06 -4.12 5.98
C LYS A 16 -7.02 -3.56 5.02
N VAL A 17 -6.98 -4.05 3.79
CA VAL A 17 -5.98 -3.64 2.81
C VAL A 17 -6.67 -3.36 1.48
N VAL A 18 -6.30 -2.25 0.85
CA VAL A 18 -6.62 -1.99 -0.56
C VAL A 18 -5.33 -2.02 -1.34
N SER A 19 -5.42 -2.27 -2.63
CA SER A 19 -4.25 -2.33 -3.49
C SER A 19 -4.54 -1.69 -4.84
N GLY A 20 -3.46 -1.31 -5.54
CA GLY A 20 -3.53 -0.64 -6.81
C GLY A 20 -3.52 0.87 -6.63
N GLY A 21 -3.06 1.57 -7.68
CA GLY A 21 -2.83 3.01 -7.59
C GLY A 21 -4.07 3.82 -7.28
N PHE A 22 -5.17 3.49 -7.94
CA PHE A 22 -6.40 4.26 -7.79
C PHE A 22 -6.98 4.16 -6.38
N LEU A 23 -7.15 2.96 -5.87
CA LEU A 23 -7.75 2.76 -4.55
C LEU A 23 -6.83 3.24 -3.43
N THR A 24 -5.53 3.03 -3.58
CA THR A 24 -4.56 3.48 -2.59
C THR A 24 -4.55 5.00 -2.50
N GLU A 25 -4.51 5.68 -3.65
CA GLU A 25 -4.54 7.14 -3.67
C GLU A 25 -5.84 7.67 -3.06
N LYS A 26 -6.97 7.08 -3.41
CA LYS A 26 -8.26 7.47 -2.87
C LYS A 26 -8.28 7.36 -1.35
N LEU A 27 -7.72 6.29 -0.83
CA LEU A 27 -7.66 6.07 0.61
C LEU A 27 -6.79 7.13 1.31
N VAL A 28 -5.66 7.46 0.71
CA VAL A 28 -4.77 8.51 1.24
C VAL A 28 -5.51 9.84 1.31
N LYS A 29 -6.19 10.21 0.23
CA LYS A 29 -6.92 11.49 0.16
C LYS A 29 -8.05 11.58 1.17
N SER A 30 -8.64 10.45 1.55
CA SER A 30 -9.72 10.43 2.53
C SER A 30 -9.23 10.48 3.97
N GLY A 31 -7.92 10.46 4.19
CA GLY A 31 -7.35 10.49 5.53
C GLY A 31 -7.43 9.16 6.27
N GLN A 32 -7.77 8.07 5.58
CA GLN A 32 -7.98 6.77 6.22
C GLN A 32 -6.80 5.82 6.09
N ALA A 33 -5.75 6.21 5.37
CA ALA A 33 -4.60 5.34 5.19
C ALA A 33 -3.77 5.29 6.48
N ARG A 34 -3.58 4.09 7.02
CA ARG A 34 -2.72 3.89 8.17
C ARG A 34 -1.27 3.72 7.78
N LEU A 35 -1.05 3.08 6.65
CA LEU A 35 0.28 2.85 6.12
C LEU A 35 0.12 2.61 4.63
N VAL A 36 0.95 3.27 3.85
CA VAL A 36 1.03 3.06 2.41
C VAL A 36 2.37 2.40 2.11
N ILE A 37 2.34 1.32 1.36
CA ILE A 37 3.55 0.64 0.92
C ILE A 37 3.62 0.73 -0.60
N VAL A 38 4.73 1.24 -1.10
CA VAL A 38 5.00 1.30 -2.54
C VAL A 38 6.22 0.42 -2.81
N ALA A 39 6.13 -0.40 -3.85
CA ALA A 39 7.22 -1.29 -4.21
C ALA A 39 8.48 -0.49 -4.58
N GLU A 40 9.65 -1.03 -4.19
CA GLU A 40 10.91 -0.37 -4.50
C GLU A 40 11.18 -0.30 -5.99
N ASP A 41 10.66 -1.27 -6.76
CA ASP A 41 10.78 -1.30 -8.20
C ASP A 41 9.60 -0.68 -8.94
N ALA A 42 8.75 0.06 -8.25
CA ALA A 42 7.70 0.83 -8.89
C ALA A 42 8.31 1.95 -9.73
N SER A 43 7.56 2.46 -10.70
CA SER A 43 8.04 3.54 -11.55
C SER A 43 8.31 4.80 -10.74
N GLU A 44 9.20 5.65 -11.24
CA GLU A 44 9.50 6.91 -10.57
C GLU A 44 8.26 7.80 -10.46
N ASN A 45 7.39 7.76 -11.46
CA ASN A 45 6.13 8.50 -11.42
C ASN A 45 5.23 8.04 -10.27
N THR A 46 5.11 6.72 -10.09
CA THR A 46 4.32 6.14 -9.01
C THR A 46 4.90 6.53 -7.65
N LYS A 47 6.22 6.40 -7.50
CA LYS A 47 6.88 6.76 -6.24
C LYS A 47 6.68 8.24 -5.91
N LYS A 48 6.84 9.10 -6.92
CA LYS A 48 6.67 10.54 -6.72
C LYS A 48 5.24 10.87 -6.34
N LEU A 49 4.26 10.28 -7.03
CA LEU A 49 2.85 10.48 -6.74
C LEU A 49 2.55 10.20 -5.27
N PHE A 50 2.94 9.03 -4.79
CA PHE A 50 2.64 8.65 -3.42
C PHE A 50 3.47 9.41 -2.40
N ARG A 51 4.71 9.75 -2.74
CA ARG A 51 5.53 10.58 -1.86
C ARG A 51 4.86 11.94 -1.63
N ASP A 52 4.38 12.56 -2.71
CA ASP A 52 3.72 13.86 -2.62
C ASP A 52 2.38 13.78 -1.91
N LYS A 53 1.54 12.81 -2.27
CA LYS A 53 0.22 12.66 -1.66
C LYS A 53 0.29 12.27 -0.19
N CYS A 54 1.18 11.34 0.15
CA CYS A 54 1.32 10.93 1.54
C CYS A 54 1.87 12.06 2.40
N ARG A 55 2.75 12.88 1.85
CA ARG A 55 3.23 14.07 2.57
C ARG A 55 2.10 15.06 2.80
N PHE A 56 1.33 15.36 1.76
CA PHE A 56 0.26 16.34 1.84
C PHE A 56 -0.83 15.91 2.82
N TYR A 57 -1.22 14.66 2.76
CA TYR A 57 -2.31 14.12 3.61
C TYR A 57 -1.81 13.47 4.90
N GLU A 58 -0.51 13.58 5.17
CA GLU A 58 0.13 13.08 6.39
C GLU A 58 -0.07 11.58 6.60
N ALA A 59 -0.01 10.81 5.52
CA ALA A 59 -0.09 9.36 5.59
C ALA A 59 1.32 8.76 5.64
N PRO A 60 1.58 7.80 6.54
CA PRO A 60 2.88 7.13 6.56
C PRO A 60 3.14 6.37 5.26
N LEU A 61 4.33 6.52 4.72
CA LEU A 61 4.73 5.87 3.48
C LEU A 61 6.02 5.08 3.69
N LYS A 62 6.05 3.87 3.14
CA LYS A 62 7.26 3.06 3.14
C LYS A 62 7.49 2.46 1.76
N LEU A 63 8.70 2.58 1.25
CA LEU A 63 9.11 1.83 0.06
C LEU A 63 9.61 0.49 0.52
N TYR A 64 9.00 -0.59 0.03
CA TYR A 64 9.33 -1.91 0.53
C TYR A 64 9.00 -3.00 -0.48
N SER A 65 9.93 -3.94 -0.63
CA SER A 65 9.73 -5.14 -1.43
C SER A 65 9.56 -4.83 -2.92
N SER A 66 9.01 -5.75 -3.68
CA SER A 66 8.86 -5.65 -5.12
C SER A 66 7.39 -5.71 -5.52
N ILE A 67 7.09 -5.25 -6.73
CA ILE A 67 5.74 -5.31 -7.29
C ILE A 67 5.20 -6.74 -7.22
N ASN A 68 6.03 -7.71 -7.60
CA ASN A 68 5.60 -9.11 -7.61
C ASN A 68 5.37 -9.64 -6.19
N GLN A 69 6.25 -9.30 -5.26
CA GLN A 69 6.11 -9.81 -3.89
C GLN A 69 4.95 -9.15 -3.13
N LEU A 70 4.71 -7.87 -3.35
CA LEU A 70 3.54 -7.22 -2.76
C LEU A 70 2.25 -7.87 -3.24
N GLY A 71 2.14 -8.11 -4.54
CA GLY A 71 0.97 -8.79 -5.09
C GLY A 71 0.79 -10.17 -4.52
N ARG A 72 1.88 -10.93 -4.43
CA ARG A 72 1.84 -12.29 -3.89
C ARG A 72 1.41 -12.29 -2.42
N ALA A 73 1.91 -11.33 -1.64
CA ALA A 73 1.59 -11.26 -0.21
C ALA A 73 0.10 -11.05 0.04
N ILE A 74 -0.59 -10.35 -0.84
CA ILE A 74 -2.02 -10.08 -0.69
C ILE A 74 -2.89 -11.01 -1.52
N GLY A 75 -2.28 -12.03 -2.16
CA GLY A 75 -3.02 -13.01 -2.95
C GLY A 75 -3.55 -12.47 -4.27
N LYS A 76 -2.85 -11.50 -4.85
CA LYS A 76 -3.24 -10.86 -6.11
C LYS A 76 -2.09 -10.93 -7.12
N GLY A 77 -2.35 -10.48 -8.35
CA GLY A 77 -1.29 -10.25 -9.32
C GLY A 77 -0.41 -9.08 -8.89
N PRO A 78 0.56 -8.70 -9.73
CA PRO A 78 1.51 -7.64 -9.38
C PRO A 78 0.84 -6.36 -8.90
N ARG A 79 1.36 -5.77 -7.83
CA ARG A 79 0.85 -4.52 -7.26
C ARG A 79 2.01 -3.60 -6.92
N SER A 80 1.97 -2.37 -7.43
CA SER A 80 3.00 -1.39 -7.12
C SER A 80 2.71 -0.63 -5.84
N SER A 81 1.47 -0.62 -5.38
CA SER A 81 1.10 0.05 -4.13
C SER A 81 0.00 -0.69 -3.41
N VAL A 82 0.08 -0.68 -2.10
CA VAL A 82 -0.96 -1.23 -1.22
C VAL A 82 -1.08 -0.30 -0.02
N SER A 83 -2.25 -0.30 0.60
CA SER A 83 -2.43 0.48 1.81
C SER A 83 -3.28 -0.28 2.80
N LYS A 84 -2.86 -0.19 4.06
CA LYS A 84 -3.63 -0.62 5.19
C LYS A 84 -4.49 0.56 5.63
N TYR A 85 -5.74 0.33 5.97
CA TYR A 85 -6.63 1.41 6.35
C TYR A 85 -7.28 1.18 7.70
N LYS A 86 -7.78 2.28 8.27
CA LYS A 86 -8.52 2.22 9.53
C LYS A 86 -9.89 1.64 9.25
N LYS A 87 -10.30 0.71 10.11
CA LYS A 87 -11.67 0.23 10.05
C LYS A 87 -12.60 1.32 10.58
N ILE A 88 -13.54 1.74 9.75
CA ILE A 88 -14.56 2.68 10.18
C ILE A 88 -15.78 1.89 10.61
N ASN A 89 -16.19 2.09 11.82
CA ASN A 89 -17.43 1.49 12.33
C ASN A 89 -18.61 2.35 11.97
#